data_4e6acfbf29a9c7dba5873a29c527d6ff
#
_entry.id   4e6acfbf29a9c7dba5873a29c527d6ff
#
_cell.length_a   1.000
_cell.length_b   1.000
_cell.length_c   1.000
_cell.angle_alpha   90.00
_cell.angle_beta   90.00
_cell.angle_gamma   90.00
#
_symmetry.space_group_name_H-M   'P 1'
#
loop_
_entity.id
_entity.type
_entity.pdbx_description
1 polymer ?
#
loop_
_entity_poly.entity_id
_entity_poly.type
_entity_poly.pdbx_seq_one_letter_code
_entity_poly.pdbx_strand_id
1 'polypeptide(L)'
;MKALTLKTAALLAKEFEANGFEVQTGINKTGVVGILRNGPGPVILFRGDMDALPVKEETGLSYASTKTGTTLDGIKSPITHACGHDAHVTWLIGVAKVMAAQKANWSGTLILVGQPAEEAYMGAKGMIDDGLYPKIPEPSVVFASHTNPLWPAGSVGLGQGRRMAGADQMVVTLKGVGGHGS
;
A
#
# COMPACT_ATOMS: atom_id res chain seq x y z
N MET A 1 -13.34 -3.14 5.29
CA MET A 1 -12.67 -2.54 4.11
C MET A 1 -12.32 -3.54 3.00
N LYS A 2 -12.66 -4.82 3.16
CA LYS A 2 -12.31 -5.92 2.23
C LYS A 2 -12.67 -5.68 0.75
N ALA A 3 -13.82 -5.09 0.45
CA ALA A 3 -14.34 -5.01 -0.93
C ALA A 3 -13.68 -3.91 -1.80
N LEU A 4 -13.15 -2.86 -1.22
CA LEU A 4 -12.50 -1.77 -1.97
C LEU A 4 -11.04 -2.05 -2.24
N THR A 5 -10.32 -2.58 -1.26
CA THR A 5 -8.96 -3.06 -1.49
C THR A 5 -8.93 -4.12 -2.61
N LEU A 6 -10.00 -4.94 -2.75
CA LEU A 6 -10.12 -5.87 -3.87
C LEU A 6 -10.19 -5.18 -5.24
N LYS A 7 -10.90 -4.06 -5.36
CA LYS A 7 -10.98 -3.30 -6.63
C LYS A 7 -9.65 -2.62 -6.94
N THR A 8 -9.01 -2.04 -5.96
CA THR A 8 -7.69 -1.41 -6.10
C THR A 8 -6.65 -2.46 -6.46
N ALA A 9 -6.66 -3.61 -5.81
CA ALA A 9 -5.77 -4.73 -6.10
C ALA A 9 -5.95 -5.26 -7.54
N ALA A 10 -7.22 -5.41 -7.98
CA ALA A 10 -7.51 -5.84 -9.35
C ALA A 10 -7.06 -4.81 -10.39
N LEU A 11 -7.22 -3.51 -10.12
CA LEU A 11 -6.71 -2.44 -10.99
C LEU A 11 -5.18 -2.51 -11.07
N LEU A 12 -4.51 -2.61 -9.93
CA LEU A 12 -3.06 -2.65 -9.86
C LEU A 12 -2.50 -3.88 -10.58
N ALA A 13 -3.09 -5.05 -10.37
CA ALA A 13 -2.72 -6.28 -11.08
C ALA A 13 -2.83 -6.12 -12.59
N LYS A 14 -3.96 -5.59 -13.07
CA LYS A 14 -4.19 -5.32 -14.50
C LYS A 14 -3.14 -4.36 -15.09
N GLU A 15 -2.82 -3.29 -14.36
CA GLU A 15 -1.81 -2.32 -14.81
C GLU A 15 -0.40 -2.93 -14.84
N PHE A 16 -0.06 -3.79 -13.89
CA PHE A 16 1.21 -4.51 -13.89
C PHE A 16 1.29 -5.48 -15.07
N GLU A 17 0.26 -6.30 -15.31
CA GLU A 17 0.18 -7.23 -16.46
C GLU A 17 0.31 -6.48 -17.78
N ALA A 18 -0.41 -5.34 -17.93
CA ALA A 18 -0.36 -4.52 -19.15
C ALA A 18 1.03 -3.94 -19.44
N ASN A 19 1.89 -3.82 -18.42
CA ASN A 19 3.26 -3.36 -18.53
C ASN A 19 4.30 -4.51 -18.52
N GLY A 20 3.86 -5.76 -18.71
CA GLY A 20 4.72 -6.92 -18.89
C GLY A 20 5.32 -7.48 -17.60
N PHE A 21 4.73 -7.18 -16.45
CA PHE A 21 5.10 -7.81 -15.18
C PHE A 21 4.47 -9.21 -15.07
N GLU A 22 5.20 -10.14 -14.47
CA GLU A 22 4.65 -11.36 -13.91
C GLU A 22 3.91 -11.00 -12.63
N VAL A 23 2.59 -11.31 -12.53
CA VAL A 23 1.74 -10.83 -11.45
C VAL A 23 1.27 -11.96 -10.56
N GLN A 24 1.34 -11.73 -9.25
CA GLN A 24 0.80 -12.59 -8.21
C GLN A 24 -0.20 -11.78 -7.38
N THR A 25 -1.37 -12.35 -7.14
CA THR A 25 -2.44 -11.72 -6.36
C THR A 25 -2.86 -12.59 -5.19
N GLY A 26 -3.59 -12.01 -4.26
CA GLY A 26 -4.18 -12.75 -3.14
C GLY A 26 -3.24 -12.96 -1.95
N ILE A 27 -2.01 -12.45 -1.98
CA ILE A 27 -1.09 -12.53 -0.85
C ILE A 27 -1.67 -11.67 0.29
N ASN A 28 -1.82 -12.25 1.47
CA ASN A 28 -2.61 -11.66 2.55
C ASN A 28 -3.98 -11.15 2.06
N LYS A 29 -4.68 -11.99 1.31
CA LYS A 29 -6.04 -11.78 0.76
C LYS A 29 -6.11 -10.82 -0.44
N THR A 30 -5.46 -9.66 -0.38
CA THR A 30 -5.59 -8.61 -1.41
C THR A 30 -4.26 -7.99 -1.83
N GLY A 31 -3.14 -8.47 -1.30
CA GLY A 31 -1.82 -8.03 -1.74
C GLY A 31 -1.54 -8.41 -3.19
N VAL A 32 -0.82 -7.55 -3.87
CA VAL A 32 -0.44 -7.70 -5.28
C VAL A 32 1.07 -7.57 -5.39
N VAL A 33 1.69 -8.46 -6.14
CA VAL A 33 3.11 -8.42 -6.45
C VAL A 33 3.28 -8.47 -7.96
N GLY A 34 4.04 -7.55 -8.51
CA GLY A 34 4.48 -7.56 -9.89
C GLY A 34 6.00 -7.74 -9.96
N ILE A 35 6.48 -8.61 -10.83
CA ILE A 35 7.91 -8.86 -11.03
C ILE A 35 8.27 -8.60 -12.49
N LEU A 36 9.18 -7.67 -12.73
CA LEU A 36 9.71 -7.36 -14.04
C LEU A 36 11.20 -7.71 -14.10
N ARG A 37 11.54 -8.74 -14.85
CA ARG A 37 12.94 -9.13 -15.09
C ARG A 37 13.49 -8.47 -16.33
N ASN A 38 14.70 -7.90 -16.24
CA ASN A 38 15.38 -7.22 -17.33
C ASN A 38 16.88 -7.52 -17.32
N GLY A 39 17.24 -8.78 -17.46
CA GLY A 39 18.62 -9.24 -17.47
C GLY A 39 19.27 -9.38 -16.08
N PRO A 40 20.58 -9.63 -16.02
CA PRO A 40 21.32 -9.74 -14.76
C PRO A 40 21.49 -8.38 -14.09
N GLY A 41 21.48 -8.36 -12.75
CA GLY A 41 21.64 -7.13 -11.98
C GLY A 41 20.96 -7.21 -10.61
N PRO A 42 20.86 -6.08 -9.88
CA PRO A 42 20.26 -6.04 -8.57
C PRO A 42 18.78 -6.36 -8.60
N VAL A 43 18.28 -6.84 -7.47
CA VAL A 43 16.84 -7.01 -7.24
C VAL A 43 16.37 -5.86 -6.35
N ILE A 44 15.47 -5.04 -6.87
CA ILE A 44 14.93 -3.88 -6.18
C ILE A 44 13.44 -4.08 -5.96
N LEU A 45 12.99 -3.85 -4.73
CA LEU A 45 11.58 -3.88 -4.38
C LEU A 45 11.11 -2.46 -4.05
N PHE A 46 9.99 -2.05 -4.66
CA PHE A 46 9.29 -0.81 -4.31
C PHE A 46 7.88 -1.13 -3.81
N ARG A 47 7.55 -0.66 -2.61
CA ARG A 47 6.28 -0.92 -1.90
C ARG A 47 5.42 0.32 -1.87
N GLY A 48 4.13 0.16 -2.14
CA GLY A 48 3.06 1.11 -1.83
C GLY A 48 1.90 0.41 -1.14
N ASP A 49 1.25 1.09 -0.21
CA ASP A 49 0.03 0.60 0.43
C ASP A 49 -1.21 0.96 -0.38
N MET A 50 -2.32 0.24 -0.12
CA MET A 50 -3.51 0.30 -0.97
C MET A 50 -4.82 0.50 -0.19
N ASP A 51 -4.78 0.44 1.13
CA ASP A 51 -6.01 0.48 1.93
C ASP A 51 -6.48 1.91 2.19
N ALA A 52 -7.75 2.03 2.56
CA ALA A 52 -8.42 3.29 2.83
C ALA A 52 -8.91 3.33 4.28
N LEU A 53 -9.12 4.52 4.79
CA LEU A 53 -9.60 4.81 6.13
C LEU A 53 -11.13 4.89 6.17
N PRO A 54 -11.78 4.52 7.30
CA PRO A 54 -13.22 4.64 7.50
C PRO A 54 -13.62 6.08 7.86
N VAL A 55 -13.32 7.01 6.96
CA VAL A 55 -13.53 8.45 7.13
C VAL A 55 -14.34 8.97 5.94
N LYS A 56 -15.29 9.89 6.22
CA LYS A 56 -16.00 10.63 5.16
C LYS A 56 -15.06 11.67 4.55
N GLU A 57 -15.00 11.70 3.23
CA GLU A 57 -14.27 12.75 2.52
C GLU A 57 -15.07 14.05 2.52
N GLU A 58 -14.45 15.14 2.97
CA GLU A 58 -15.02 16.48 3.07
C GLU A 58 -14.17 17.53 2.32
N THR A 59 -13.49 17.10 1.27
CA THR A 59 -12.64 17.98 0.44
C THR A 59 -13.45 18.95 -0.43
N GLY A 60 -14.73 18.68 -0.69
CA GLY A 60 -15.55 19.46 -1.59
C GLY A 60 -15.22 19.29 -3.07
N LEU A 61 -14.30 18.38 -3.42
CA LEU A 61 -13.93 18.10 -4.80
C LEU A 61 -15.02 17.34 -5.53
N SER A 62 -15.17 17.58 -6.82
CA SER A 62 -16.20 16.92 -7.66
C SER A 62 -16.02 15.41 -7.76
N TYR A 63 -14.82 14.91 -7.47
CA TYR A 63 -14.47 13.48 -7.46
C TYR A 63 -14.24 12.93 -6.05
N ALA A 64 -14.65 13.66 -5.00
CA ALA A 64 -14.58 13.19 -3.62
C ALA A 64 -15.24 11.82 -3.45
N SER A 65 -14.70 10.97 -2.59
CA SER A 65 -15.20 9.61 -2.39
C SER A 65 -16.63 9.61 -1.84
N THR A 66 -17.51 8.93 -2.53
CA THR A 66 -18.88 8.62 -2.07
C THR A 66 -19.03 7.15 -1.68
N LYS A 67 -17.91 6.43 -1.57
CA LYS A 67 -17.91 5.00 -1.31
C LYS A 67 -18.12 4.70 0.17
N THR A 68 -18.68 3.53 0.42
CA THR A 68 -18.81 2.97 1.77
C THR A 68 -18.12 1.62 1.84
N GLY A 69 -17.60 1.28 3.00
CA GLY A 69 -17.02 -0.01 3.30
C GLY A 69 -17.46 -0.52 4.67
N THR A 70 -16.99 -1.70 5.03
CA THR A 70 -17.21 -2.29 6.36
C THR A 70 -15.87 -2.34 7.08
N THR A 71 -15.80 -1.81 8.29
CA THR A 71 -14.64 -1.85 9.16
C THR A 71 -14.33 -3.27 9.61
N LEU A 72 -13.22 -3.47 10.29
CA LEU A 72 -12.86 -4.77 10.89
C LEU A 72 -13.90 -5.20 11.93
N ASP A 73 -14.50 -4.24 12.64
CA ASP A 73 -15.53 -4.46 13.66
C ASP A 73 -16.93 -4.64 13.06
N GLY A 74 -17.06 -4.70 11.74
CA GLY A 74 -18.34 -4.92 11.06
C GLY A 74 -19.19 -3.66 10.86
N ILE A 75 -18.70 -2.48 11.19
CA ILE A 75 -19.44 -1.22 11.10
C ILE A 75 -19.38 -0.70 9.66
N LYS A 76 -20.54 -0.34 9.10
CA LYS A 76 -20.63 0.34 7.79
C LYS A 76 -20.20 1.80 7.95
N SER A 77 -19.22 2.24 7.18
CA SER A 77 -18.68 3.61 7.22
C SER A 77 -18.42 4.16 5.81
N PRO A 78 -18.50 5.47 5.60
CA PRO A 78 -17.84 6.11 4.47
C PRO A 78 -16.35 5.79 4.48
N ILE A 79 -15.72 5.83 3.32
CA ILE A 79 -14.29 5.55 3.21
C ILE A 79 -13.62 6.48 2.22
N THR A 80 -12.41 6.91 2.56
CA THR A 80 -11.53 7.69 1.70
C THR A 80 -10.06 7.35 1.93
N HIS A 81 -9.21 7.74 1.01
CA HIS A 81 -7.75 7.68 1.15
C HIS A 81 -7.21 8.91 1.89
N ALA A 82 -7.61 9.09 3.17
CA ALA A 82 -7.16 10.22 3.97
C ALA A 82 -5.66 10.19 4.32
N CYS A 83 -5.00 9.06 4.12
CA CYS A 83 -3.55 8.90 4.25
C CYS A 83 -2.78 8.95 2.91
N GLY A 84 -3.48 9.18 1.79
CA GLY A 84 -2.87 9.34 0.47
C GLY A 84 -2.43 8.05 -0.21
N HIS A 85 -2.96 6.89 0.19
CA HIS A 85 -2.60 5.61 -0.42
C HIS A 85 -3.07 5.48 -1.89
N ASP A 86 -4.01 6.27 -2.34
CA ASP A 86 -4.37 6.43 -3.75
C ASP A 86 -3.20 6.99 -4.59
N ALA A 87 -2.45 7.97 -4.04
CA ALA A 87 -1.22 8.45 -4.65
C ALA A 87 -0.14 7.35 -4.68
N HIS A 88 -0.01 6.56 -3.62
CA HIS A 88 0.96 5.46 -3.56
C HIS A 88 0.68 4.38 -4.62
N VAL A 89 -0.59 4.02 -4.83
CA VAL A 89 -1.01 3.12 -5.92
C VAL A 89 -0.70 3.75 -7.28
N THR A 90 -0.94 5.05 -7.44
CA THR A 90 -0.61 5.78 -8.67
C THR A 90 0.89 5.77 -8.95
N TRP A 91 1.72 5.91 -7.93
CA TRP A 91 3.18 5.79 -8.09
C TRP A 91 3.62 4.40 -8.49
N LEU A 92 3.05 3.34 -7.92
CA LEU A 92 3.34 1.96 -8.34
C LEU A 92 3.03 1.76 -9.84
N ILE A 93 1.87 2.26 -10.30
CA ILE A 93 1.49 2.20 -11.72
C ILE A 93 2.44 3.04 -12.57
N GLY A 94 2.79 4.24 -12.11
CA GLY A 94 3.73 5.12 -12.80
C GLY A 94 5.12 4.50 -12.94
N VAL A 95 5.64 3.91 -11.87
CA VAL A 95 6.91 3.19 -11.88
C VAL A 95 6.85 1.99 -12.83
N ALA A 96 5.76 1.20 -12.82
CA ALA A 96 5.58 0.08 -13.74
C ALA A 96 5.69 0.55 -15.20
N LYS A 97 4.97 1.61 -15.57
CA LYS A 97 4.96 2.16 -16.94
C LYS A 97 6.33 2.69 -17.36
N VAL A 98 6.97 3.49 -16.51
CA VAL A 98 8.28 4.09 -16.82
C VAL A 98 9.35 3.01 -16.94
N MET A 99 9.43 2.08 -16.01
CA MET A 99 10.46 1.05 -16.02
C MET A 99 10.27 0.05 -17.17
N ALA A 100 9.04 -0.27 -17.52
CA ALA A 100 8.75 -1.09 -18.71
C ALA A 100 9.15 -0.39 -20.02
N ALA A 101 8.86 0.91 -20.14
CA ALA A 101 9.24 1.71 -21.31
C ALA A 101 10.75 1.94 -21.43
N GLN A 102 11.46 1.96 -20.32
CA GLN A 102 12.89 2.29 -20.23
C GLN A 102 13.80 1.06 -20.10
N LYS A 103 13.35 -0.14 -20.50
CA LYS A 103 14.13 -1.39 -20.37
C LYS A 103 15.54 -1.32 -20.97
N ALA A 104 15.75 -0.53 -22.00
CA ALA A 104 17.07 -0.35 -22.61
C ALA A 104 18.08 0.37 -21.70
N ASN A 105 17.62 1.05 -20.66
CA ASN A 105 18.42 1.93 -19.81
C ASN A 105 18.73 1.35 -18.41
N TRP A 106 18.29 0.13 -18.14
CA TRP A 106 18.54 -0.53 -16.85
C TRP A 106 18.63 -2.05 -17.00
N SER A 107 19.19 -2.73 -16.01
CA SER A 107 19.21 -4.18 -15.90
C SER A 107 18.97 -4.63 -14.46
N GLY A 108 18.51 -5.86 -14.27
CA GLY A 108 18.18 -6.45 -12.99
C GLY A 108 16.70 -6.85 -12.89
N THR A 109 16.18 -6.91 -11.68
CA THR A 109 14.79 -7.27 -11.42
C THR A 109 14.12 -6.19 -10.59
N LEU A 110 12.97 -5.70 -11.05
CA LEU A 110 12.09 -4.80 -10.31
C LEU A 110 10.90 -5.58 -9.75
N ILE A 111 10.67 -5.45 -8.46
CA ILE A 111 9.52 -6.00 -7.75
C ILE A 111 8.66 -4.83 -7.26
N LEU A 112 7.39 -4.82 -7.62
CA LEU A 112 6.41 -3.85 -7.14
C LEU A 112 5.42 -4.55 -6.22
N VAL A 113 5.19 -3.98 -5.04
CA VAL A 113 4.32 -4.56 -4.02
C VAL A 113 3.21 -3.60 -3.66
N GLY A 114 1.96 -3.99 -3.94
CA GLY A 114 0.76 -3.35 -3.41
C GLY A 114 0.38 -4.02 -2.08
N GLN A 115 0.64 -3.33 -0.96
CA GLN A 115 0.39 -3.85 0.38
C GLN A 115 -1.01 -3.48 0.87
N PRO A 116 -1.82 -4.43 1.34
CA PRO A 116 -3.10 -4.15 2.01
C PRO A 116 -2.89 -3.84 3.51
N ALA A 117 -3.93 -3.34 4.17
CA ALA A 117 -4.08 -3.28 5.63
C ALA A 117 -2.89 -2.63 6.38
N GLU A 118 -2.34 -1.56 5.83
CA GLU A 118 -1.29 -0.77 6.47
C GLU A 118 -1.83 -0.07 7.72
N GLU A 119 -2.99 0.56 7.61
CA GLU A 119 -3.69 1.30 8.66
C GLU A 119 -4.13 0.40 9.85
N ALA A 120 -4.11 -0.90 9.66
CA ALA A 120 -4.39 -1.88 10.70
C ALA A 120 -3.11 -2.56 11.26
N TYR A 121 -1.93 -2.11 10.87
CA TYR A 121 -0.62 -2.71 11.22
C TYR A 121 -0.49 -4.20 10.89
N MET A 122 -1.32 -4.71 9.99
CA MET A 122 -1.42 -6.16 9.70
C MET A 122 -0.95 -6.51 8.28
N GLY A 123 -0.71 -5.51 7.43
CA GLY A 123 -0.49 -5.73 6.02
C GLY A 123 0.83 -6.37 5.68
N ALA A 124 1.95 -5.73 6.04
CA ALA A 124 3.29 -6.23 5.72
C ALA A 124 3.57 -7.58 6.39
N LYS A 125 3.31 -7.67 7.71
CA LYS A 125 3.47 -8.93 8.43
C LYS A 125 2.60 -10.04 7.83
N GLY A 126 1.33 -9.73 7.52
CA GLY A 126 0.42 -10.71 6.92
C GLY A 126 0.88 -11.19 5.55
N MET A 127 1.50 -10.34 4.72
CA MET A 127 2.09 -10.76 3.44
C MET A 127 3.32 -11.65 3.66
N ILE A 128 4.16 -11.35 4.65
CA ILE A 128 5.34 -12.16 5.00
C ILE A 128 4.90 -13.54 5.49
N ASP A 129 3.94 -13.58 6.42
CA ASP A 129 3.39 -14.82 7.00
C ASP A 129 2.70 -15.69 5.92
N ASP A 130 2.11 -15.07 4.89
CA ASP A 130 1.50 -15.75 3.73
C ASP A 130 2.53 -16.11 2.63
N GLY A 131 3.80 -16.02 2.95
CA GLY A 131 4.89 -16.50 2.12
C GLY A 131 5.28 -15.56 0.98
N LEU A 132 5.30 -14.25 1.21
CA LEU A 132 5.77 -13.29 0.21
C LEU A 132 7.20 -13.60 -0.27
N TYR A 133 8.16 -13.72 0.66
CA TYR A 133 9.56 -13.90 0.30
C TYR A 133 9.87 -15.19 -0.47
N PRO A 134 9.29 -16.36 -0.15
CA PRO A 134 9.45 -17.54 -0.99
C PRO A 134 8.92 -17.41 -2.42
N LYS A 135 8.06 -16.43 -2.68
CA LYS A 135 7.42 -16.21 -3.99
C LYS A 135 8.12 -15.17 -4.86
N ILE A 136 9.09 -14.47 -4.32
CA ILE A 136 9.82 -13.41 -5.03
C ILE A 136 11.34 -13.64 -4.94
N PRO A 137 12.13 -13.12 -5.90
CA PRO A 137 13.58 -13.04 -5.73
C PRO A 137 13.93 -12.21 -4.50
N GLU A 138 14.96 -12.57 -3.77
CA GLU A 138 15.41 -11.82 -2.58
C GLU A 138 15.86 -10.40 -2.98
N PRO A 139 15.20 -9.34 -2.47
CA PRO A 139 15.58 -8.00 -2.82
C PRO A 139 16.86 -7.57 -2.10
N SER A 140 17.78 -6.96 -2.84
CA SER A 140 18.98 -6.34 -2.29
C SER A 140 18.72 -4.94 -1.72
N VAL A 141 17.67 -4.29 -2.21
CA VAL A 141 17.21 -2.97 -1.72
C VAL A 141 15.68 -2.91 -1.73
N VAL A 142 15.13 -2.31 -0.68
CA VAL A 142 13.68 -2.08 -0.54
C VAL A 142 13.43 -0.59 -0.40
N PHE A 143 12.54 -0.06 -1.25
CA PHE A 143 12.05 1.31 -1.19
C PHE A 143 10.57 1.34 -0.81
N ALA A 144 10.20 2.38 -0.08
CA ALA A 144 8.82 2.80 0.11
C ALA A 144 8.77 4.34 0.08
N SER A 145 7.67 4.89 -0.39
CA SER A 145 7.41 6.33 -0.37
C SER A 145 6.08 6.60 0.30
N HIS A 146 5.98 7.76 0.95
CA HIS A 146 4.73 8.22 1.52
C HIS A 146 4.48 9.69 1.17
N THR A 147 3.22 10.05 0.94
CA THR A 147 2.82 11.45 0.78
C THR A 147 3.11 12.25 2.05
N ASN A 148 3.47 13.51 1.89
CA ASN A 148 3.65 14.42 3.03
C ASN A 148 2.95 15.76 2.73
N PRO A 149 1.86 16.08 3.43
CA PRO A 149 1.09 17.29 3.16
C PRO A 149 1.78 18.59 3.58
N LEU A 150 2.88 18.50 4.35
CA LEU A 150 3.62 19.66 4.83
C LEU A 150 4.70 20.14 3.84
N TRP A 151 4.94 19.40 2.77
CA TRP A 151 5.98 19.74 1.79
C TRP A 151 5.38 20.29 0.50
N PRO A 152 6.09 21.20 -0.18
CA PRO A 152 5.65 21.69 -1.49
C PRO A 152 5.50 20.54 -2.49
N ALA A 153 4.47 20.62 -3.34
CA ALA A 153 4.29 19.68 -4.43
C ALA A 153 5.52 19.63 -5.33
N GLY A 154 5.89 18.42 -5.78
CA GLY A 154 7.10 18.19 -6.58
C GLY A 154 8.38 18.01 -5.75
N SER A 155 8.31 18.14 -4.43
CA SER A 155 9.44 17.86 -3.54
C SER A 155 9.53 16.38 -3.19
N VAL A 156 10.76 15.87 -3.04
CA VAL A 156 11.05 14.52 -2.53
C VAL A 156 11.99 14.66 -1.35
N GLY A 157 11.57 14.15 -0.19
CA GLY A 157 12.40 14.12 1.01
C GLY A 157 13.14 12.80 1.14
N LEU A 158 14.45 12.87 1.20
CA LEU A 158 15.32 11.74 1.49
C LEU A 158 16.08 12.00 2.78
N GLY A 159 16.52 10.92 3.45
CA GLY A 159 17.33 11.07 4.62
C GLY A 159 17.98 9.77 5.06
N GLN A 160 19.12 9.91 5.75
CA GLN A 160 19.84 8.80 6.36
C GLN A 160 19.29 8.50 7.75
N GLY A 161 19.45 7.25 8.18
CA GLY A 161 19.02 6.78 9.49
C GLY A 161 17.51 6.56 9.62
N ARG A 162 17.03 6.51 10.86
CA ARG A 162 15.61 6.27 11.16
C ARG A 162 14.76 7.50 10.77
N ARG A 163 13.72 7.30 9.96
CA ARG A 163 12.84 8.36 9.47
C ARG A 163 11.39 8.21 9.91
N MET A 164 10.97 6.99 10.24
CA MET A 164 9.63 6.68 10.69
C MET A 164 9.67 6.26 12.15
N ALA A 165 8.66 6.66 12.92
CA ALA A 165 8.44 6.18 14.27
C ALA A 165 7.93 4.72 14.24
N GLY A 166 8.18 3.99 15.32
CA GLY A 166 7.44 2.76 15.62
C GLY A 166 6.07 3.12 16.19
N ALA A 167 5.11 2.24 16.01
CA ALA A 167 3.78 2.37 16.60
C ALA A 167 3.36 1.07 17.27
N ASP A 168 2.76 1.21 18.45
CA ASP A 168 2.13 0.11 19.18
C ASP A 168 0.65 0.44 19.42
N GLN A 169 -0.21 -0.56 19.36
CA GLN A 169 -1.62 -0.42 19.68
C GLN A 169 -1.92 -1.12 21.01
N MET A 170 -2.53 -0.38 21.94
CA MET A 170 -3.00 -0.92 23.20
C MET A 170 -4.53 -0.80 23.27
N VAL A 171 -5.19 -1.90 23.60
CA VAL A 171 -6.64 -1.92 23.86
C VAL A 171 -6.85 -2.23 25.34
N VAL A 172 -7.47 -1.28 26.05
CA VAL A 172 -7.83 -1.43 27.47
C VAL A 172 -9.34 -1.57 27.60
N THR A 173 -9.78 -2.70 28.12
CA THR A 173 -11.20 -2.98 28.37
C THR A 173 -11.48 -2.90 29.85
N LEU A 174 -12.29 -1.92 30.27
CA LEU A 174 -12.78 -1.81 31.64
C LEU A 174 -14.16 -2.47 31.73
N LYS A 175 -14.27 -3.49 32.58
CA LYS A 175 -15.52 -4.17 32.85
C LYS A 175 -16.07 -3.70 34.19
N GLY A 176 -17.26 -3.08 34.19
CA GLY A 176 -17.89 -2.55 35.39
C GLY A 176 -19.20 -1.85 35.07
N VAL A 177 -19.85 -1.36 36.11
CA VAL A 177 -21.02 -0.48 35.97
C VAL A 177 -20.52 0.95 35.79
N GLY A 178 -20.95 1.61 34.71
CA GLY A 178 -20.62 3.04 34.49
C GLY A 178 -21.31 3.92 35.54
N GLY A 179 -20.61 4.96 35.98
CA GLY A 179 -21.16 5.92 36.95
C GLY A 179 -20.22 7.12 37.13
N HIS A 180 -20.68 8.11 37.89
CA HIS A 180 -19.87 9.24 38.28
C HIS A 180 -18.77 8.82 39.27
N GLY A 181 -17.58 9.40 39.18
CA GLY A 181 -16.40 9.03 39.96
C GLY A 181 -16.33 9.62 41.35
N SER A 182 -17.42 10.27 41.85
CA SER A 182 -17.54 10.85 43.20
C SER A 182 -18.73 10.28 43.92
#